data_f17a95f5ef296bf0473ba0fafa5008e9
#
_entry.id   f17a95f5ef296bf0473ba0fafa5008e9
#
_cell.length_a   1.000
_cell.length_b   1.000
_cell.length_c   1.000
_cell.angle_alpha   90.00
_cell.angle_beta   90.00
_cell.angle_gamma   90.00
#
_symmetry.space_group_name_H-M   'P 1'
#
loop_
_entity.id
_entity.type
_entity.pdbx_description
1 polymer ?
#
loop_
_entity_poly.entity_id
_entity_poly.type
_entity_poly.pdbx_seq_one_letter_code
_entity_poly.pdbx_strand_id
1 'polypeptide(L)'
;MNEKIAPLVDEIIRALGTTGTTVNQAIVEQELTRLIEFKVPSEEAKRSLLKKYGVSEVKRLSDLHGGERDIEITARILDINIKVVGIKGQERTIFMGTMADETGAKNFTAWEDFGIEMGDVVKVNNAYIRTWQGMPEVNFGPRSKVEKLDRAALDSLATVDIGKPMLLAELVEGAAAVHTIFRILECQHKEINTKNGSRTIISGTAADHSAKLPFTSWESKPVLTEGVTVEVKNAYVKSWRGVPTINMGEFSTISKSDTDISNDDLAPILNPEPVRLDSITGRDGVFDAIIEGSLISIRPGSGLIIRCPQCSRVIQKNTCRVHGVVEGLYDMRIKSILDDGTGALSVVLNADLTQKVTGYSIDKAREVAATAMNQSAVEDEMRRRLLGRSMRARGNMTKGEYGITLVADDASLTEMDTAAEAAALIKEMGSVGQMLSGEGGST
;
A
#
# COMPACT_ATOMS: atom_id res chain seq x y z
N MET A 1 -42.55 20.97 15.61
CA MET A 1 -41.17 21.42 15.46
C MET A 1 -40.28 21.05 16.65
N ASN A 2 -40.82 21.15 17.88
CA ASN A 2 -40.07 20.81 19.10
C ASN A 2 -39.66 19.32 19.27
N GLU A 3 -40.46 18.35 18.76
CA GLU A 3 -40.13 16.92 18.92
C GLU A 3 -38.82 16.46 18.21
N LYS A 4 -38.40 17.19 17.16
CA LYS A 4 -37.14 16.86 16.46
C LYS A 4 -35.92 17.57 17.05
N ILE A 5 -36.11 18.63 17.81
CA ILE A 5 -35.04 19.46 18.38
C ILE A 5 -34.62 18.90 19.75
N ALA A 6 -35.55 18.41 20.55
CA ALA A 6 -35.27 17.89 21.90
C ALA A 6 -34.15 16.82 21.96
N PRO A 7 -34.13 15.79 21.07
CA PRO A 7 -33.05 14.80 21.09
C PRO A 7 -31.68 15.42 20.81
N LEU A 8 -31.59 16.38 19.90
CA LEU A 8 -30.35 17.08 19.57
C LEU A 8 -29.83 17.96 20.70
N VAL A 9 -30.74 18.62 21.42
CA VAL A 9 -30.39 19.39 22.62
C VAL A 9 -29.81 18.49 23.69
N ASP A 10 -30.45 17.33 23.94
CA ASP A 10 -29.96 16.37 24.94
C ASP A 10 -28.57 15.81 24.56
N GLU A 11 -28.34 15.57 23.28
CA GLU A 11 -27.01 15.15 22.79
C GLU A 11 -25.97 16.23 22.99
N ILE A 12 -26.27 17.50 22.70
CA ILE A 12 -25.38 18.64 22.90
C ILE A 12 -25.08 18.82 24.38
N ILE A 13 -26.07 18.79 25.24
CA ILE A 13 -25.89 18.96 26.70
C ILE A 13 -25.05 17.80 27.26
N ARG A 14 -25.28 16.57 26.80
CA ARG A 14 -24.49 15.42 27.22
C ARG A 14 -23.02 15.56 26.81
N ALA A 15 -22.76 16.01 25.56
CA ALA A 15 -21.41 16.30 25.08
C ALA A 15 -20.72 17.44 25.84
N LEU A 16 -21.45 18.48 26.20
CA LEU A 16 -20.95 19.58 27.04
C LEU A 16 -20.63 19.13 28.46
N GLY A 17 -21.44 18.23 29.02
CA GLY A 17 -21.23 17.66 30.35
C GLY A 17 -19.94 16.85 30.48
N THR A 18 -19.52 16.16 29.42
CA THR A 18 -18.26 15.39 29.42
C THR A 18 -17.01 16.29 29.42
N THR A 19 -17.12 17.54 28.98
CA THR A 19 -16.00 18.51 28.97
C THR A 19 -15.99 19.45 30.18
N GLY A 20 -16.89 19.24 31.14
CA GLY A 20 -17.03 20.11 32.34
C GLY A 20 -17.61 21.48 32.05
N THR A 21 -18.14 21.71 30.84
CA THR A 21 -18.76 22.98 30.46
C THR A 21 -20.22 22.97 30.82
N THR A 22 -20.62 23.76 31.81
CA THR A 22 -22.03 23.96 32.21
C THR A 22 -22.66 25.05 31.36
N VAL A 23 -23.60 24.65 30.51
CA VAL A 23 -24.39 25.60 29.70
C VAL A 23 -25.88 25.42 30.04
N ASN A 24 -26.61 26.51 30.05
CA ASN A 24 -28.04 26.46 30.28
C ASN A 24 -28.76 25.84 29.06
N GLN A 25 -29.48 24.75 29.29
CA GLN A 25 -30.20 23.99 28.28
C GLN A 25 -31.14 24.87 27.44
N ALA A 26 -31.80 25.85 28.07
CA ALA A 26 -32.71 26.78 27.37
C ALA A 26 -31.97 27.66 26.34
N ILE A 27 -30.71 28.03 26.62
CA ILE A 27 -29.90 28.80 25.67
C ILE A 27 -29.49 27.94 24.48
N VAL A 28 -29.09 26.69 24.71
CA VAL A 28 -28.74 25.73 23.64
C VAL A 28 -29.94 25.46 22.74
N GLU A 29 -31.13 25.26 23.34
CA GLU A 29 -32.37 25.05 22.61
C GLU A 29 -32.75 26.26 21.75
N GLN A 30 -32.64 27.46 22.29
CA GLN A 30 -32.93 28.70 21.55
C GLN A 30 -31.96 28.92 20.39
N GLU A 31 -30.68 28.69 20.60
CA GLU A 31 -29.65 28.83 19.54
C GLU A 31 -29.80 27.76 18.45
N LEU A 32 -30.08 26.50 18.84
CA LEU A 32 -30.32 25.42 17.90
C LEU A 32 -31.56 25.69 17.04
N THR A 33 -32.66 26.13 17.68
CA THR A 33 -33.89 26.51 16.98
C THR A 33 -33.64 27.59 15.96
N ARG A 34 -32.89 28.63 16.35
CA ARG A 34 -32.54 29.75 15.46
C ARG A 34 -31.73 29.29 14.25
N LEU A 35 -30.75 28.40 14.43
CA LEU A 35 -29.95 27.87 13.31
C LEU A 35 -30.81 27.04 12.34
N ILE A 36 -31.72 26.25 12.87
CA ILE A 36 -32.66 25.42 12.07
C ILE A 36 -33.67 26.32 11.30
N GLU A 37 -34.15 27.41 11.90
CA GLU A 37 -34.98 28.40 11.25
C GLU A 37 -34.25 29.08 10.07
N PHE A 38 -32.94 29.31 10.19
CA PHE A 38 -32.09 29.75 9.08
C PHE A 38 -31.76 28.65 8.04
N LYS A 39 -32.47 27.50 8.11
CA LYS A 39 -32.30 26.35 7.20
C LYS A 39 -30.91 25.73 7.24
N VAL A 40 -30.19 25.88 8.35
CA VAL A 40 -28.94 25.13 8.58
C VAL A 40 -29.35 23.66 8.86
N PRO A 41 -28.75 22.68 8.19
CA PRO A 41 -29.01 21.27 8.48
C PRO A 41 -28.76 20.96 9.96
N SER A 42 -29.61 20.10 10.56
CA SER A 42 -29.60 19.84 12.00
C SER A 42 -28.24 19.38 12.54
N GLU A 43 -27.52 18.53 11.80
CA GLU A 43 -26.19 18.08 12.16
C GLU A 43 -25.13 19.20 12.10
N GLU A 44 -25.23 20.11 11.13
CA GLU A 44 -24.34 21.27 11.06
C GLU A 44 -24.66 22.30 12.16
N ALA A 45 -25.91 22.47 12.49
CA ALA A 45 -26.34 23.34 13.60
C ALA A 45 -25.83 22.81 14.94
N LYS A 46 -25.93 21.48 15.19
CA LYS A 46 -25.36 20.80 16.34
C LYS A 46 -23.84 21.02 16.42
N ARG A 47 -23.15 20.75 15.32
CA ARG A 47 -21.68 20.91 15.24
C ARG A 47 -21.24 22.33 15.48
N SER A 48 -22.00 23.31 14.96
CA SER A 48 -21.73 24.74 15.15
C SER A 48 -21.85 25.14 16.62
N LEU A 49 -22.84 24.62 17.33
CA LEU A 49 -23.05 24.89 18.76
C LEU A 49 -21.96 24.21 19.63
N LEU A 50 -21.65 22.96 19.38
CA LEU A 50 -20.57 22.27 20.09
C LEU A 50 -19.26 23.03 19.93
N LYS A 51 -18.95 23.48 18.72
CA LYS A 51 -17.77 24.30 18.43
C LYS A 51 -17.78 25.65 19.16
N LYS A 52 -18.94 26.32 19.21
CA LYS A 52 -19.10 27.60 19.95
C LYS A 52 -18.79 27.42 21.43
N TYR A 53 -19.14 26.29 22.00
CA TYR A 53 -18.89 25.97 23.40
C TYR A 53 -17.56 25.23 23.66
N GLY A 54 -16.68 25.16 22.62
CA GLY A 54 -15.32 24.62 22.75
C GLY A 54 -15.24 23.08 22.77
N VAL A 55 -16.32 22.40 22.39
CA VAL A 55 -16.36 20.94 22.31
C VAL A 55 -16.06 20.52 20.86
N SER A 56 -14.97 19.82 20.68
CA SER A 56 -14.66 19.11 19.44
C SER A 56 -15.29 17.70 19.48
N GLU A 57 -15.76 17.24 18.34
CA GLU A 57 -16.25 15.87 18.23
C GLU A 57 -15.06 14.91 18.34
N VAL A 58 -15.02 14.11 19.42
CA VAL A 58 -14.00 13.07 19.61
C VAL A 58 -14.30 11.91 18.67
N LYS A 59 -13.36 11.57 17.81
CA LYS A 59 -13.46 10.45 16.85
C LYS A 59 -12.35 9.43 17.09
N ARG A 60 -12.70 8.16 16.89
CA ARG A 60 -11.72 7.08 16.79
C ARG A 60 -11.27 6.92 15.35
N LEU A 61 -10.07 6.38 15.16
CA LEU A 61 -9.50 6.24 13.82
C LEU A 61 -10.30 5.29 12.92
N SER A 62 -10.96 4.26 13.48
CA SER A 62 -11.86 3.37 12.71
C SER A 62 -13.07 4.10 12.13
N ASP A 63 -13.55 5.14 12.80
CA ASP A 63 -14.78 5.84 12.46
C ASP A 63 -14.58 6.96 11.44
N LEU A 64 -13.36 7.09 10.92
CA LEU A 64 -13.00 8.12 9.94
C LEU A 64 -13.24 7.60 8.51
N HIS A 65 -14.12 8.28 7.78
CA HIS A 65 -14.53 7.88 6.42
C HIS A 65 -14.11 8.88 5.33
N GLY A 66 -13.77 10.11 5.71
CA GLY A 66 -13.37 11.19 4.79
C GLY A 66 -14.38 12.34 4.75
N GLY A 67 -13.87 13.56 4.76
CA GLY A 67 -14.67 14.79 4.75
C GLY A 67 -14.98 15.38 6.13
N GLU A 68 -14.68 14.66 7.22
CA GLU A 68 -14.84 15.16 8.59
C GLU A 68 -13.93 16.35 8.85
N ARG A 69 -14.41 17.29 9.65
CA ARG A 69 -13.70 18.53 10.01
C ARG A 69 -13.94 18.84 11.48
N ASP A 70 -13.00 19.65 12.03
CA ASP A 70 -13.09 20.12 13.41
C ASP A 70 -13.21 19.00 14.44
N ILE A 71 -12.53 17.88 14.19
CA ILE A 71 -12.56 16.69 15.05
C ILE A 71 -11.36 16.68 16.01
N GLU A 72 -11.56 16.00 17.13
CA GLU A 72 -10.52 15.66 18.11
C GLU A 72 -10.13 14.20 17.94
N ILE A 73 -8.83 13.95 17.86
CA ILE A 73 -8.27 12.59 17.74
C ILE A 73 -7.18 12.46 18.79
N THR A 74 -7.16 11.32 19.48
CA THR A 74 -6.03 10.91 20.33
C THR A 74 -5.43 9.66 19.72
N ALA A 75 -4.12 9.73 19.40
CA ALA A 75 -3.44 8.62 18.74
C ALA A 75 -1.95 8.62 19.06
N ARG A 76 -1.32 7.45 18.91
CA ARG A 76 0.12 7.26 18.99
C ARG A 76 0.75 7.38 17.60
N ILE A 77 1.85 8.08 17.50
CA ILE A 77 2.64 8.21 16.26
C ILE A 77 3.48 6.94 16.10
N LEU A 78 3.20 6.16 15.06
CA LEU A 78 3.92 4.92 14.76
C LEU A 78 5.16 5.18 13.90
N ASP A 79 5.06 6.08 12.95
CA ASP A 79 6.19 6.58 12.16
C ASP A 79 5.96 8.03 11.74
N ILE A 80 7.05 8.71 11.40
CA ILE A 80 7.03 10.08 10.90
C ILE A 80 8.16 10.30 9.89
N ASN A 81 7.81 10.90 8.75
CA ASN A 81 8.73 11.27 7.69
C ASN A 81 8.51 12.73 7.33
N ILE A 82 9.58 13.41 6.95
CA ILE A 82 9.52 14.81 6.54
C ILE A 82 9.69 14.86 5.02
N LYS A 83 8.83 15.62 4.37
CA LYS A 83 8.85 15.82 2.93
C LYS A 83 8.74 17.31 2.59
N VAL A 84 9.53 17.76 1.62
CA VAL A 84 9.36 19.08 1.04
C VAL A 84 8.48 18.95 -0.20
N VAL A 85 7.39 19.70 -0.23
CA VAL A 85 6.41 19.71 -1.33
C VAL A 85 6.29 21.12 -1.90
N GLY A 86 6.24 21.21 -3.22
CA GLY A 86 5.97 22.49 -3.92
C GLY A 86 4.47 22.75 -3.98
N ILE A 87 3.98 23.78 -3.30
CA ILE A 87 2.59 24.21 -3.32
C ILE A 87 2.52 25.65 -3.83
N LYS A 88 1.84 25.87 -4.95
CA LYS A 88 1.68 27.21 -5.57
C LYS A 88 3.00 27.96 -5.77
N GLY A 89 4.08 27.23 -6.14
CA GLY A 89 5.40 27.81 -6.38
C GLY A 89 6.24 28.08 -5.10
N GLN A 90 5.75 27.72 -3.93
CA GLN A 90 6.50 27.79 -2.67
C GLN A 90 6.80 26.40 -2.15
N GLU A 91 8.01 26.17 -1.68
CA GLU A 91 8.39 24.96 -0.97
C GLU A 91 7.83 24.99 0.45
N ARG A 92 7.16 23.92 0.84
CA ARG A 92 6.68 23.71 2.21
C ARG A 92 7.16 22.37 2.73
N THR A 93 7.64 22.39 3.96
CA THR A 93 7.94 21.17 4.70
C THR A 93 6.67 20.64 5.33
N ILE A 94 6.35 19.40 5.07
CA ILE A 94 5.24 18.67 5.68
C ILE A 94 5.76 17.43 6.40
N PHE A 95 5.05 17.02 7.41
CA PHE A 95 5.35 15.84 8.22
C PHE A 95 4.27 14.79 7.96
N MET A 96 4.66 13.65 7.45
CA MET A 96 3.75 12.58 7.06
C MET A 96 4.12 11.30 7.80
N GLY A 97 3.12 10.53 8.16
CA GLY A 97 3.38 9.28 8.85
C GLY A 97 2.12 8.47 9.11
N THR A 98 2.20 7.57 10.05
CA THR A 98 1.09 6.75 10.53
C THR A 98 0.86 7.01 11.99
N MET A 99 -0.40 7.15 12.38
CA MET A 99 -0.85 7.20 13.77
C MET A 99 -1.86 6.09 14.02
N ALA A 100 -1.91 5.61 15.27
CA ALA A 100 -2.82 4.54 15.67
C ALA A 100 -3.47 4.84 17.03
N ASP A 101 -4.71 4.39 17.15
CA ASP A 101 -5.40 4.23 18.41
C ASP A 101 -5.81 2.76 18.63
N GLU A 102 -6.60 2.46 19.63
CA GLU A 102 -7.08 1.10 19.92
C GLU A 102 -8.02 0.53 18.86
N THR A 103 -8.46 1.33 17.88
CA THR A 103 -9.44 0.93 16.87
C THR A 103 -8.84 0.74 15.48
N GLY A 104 -7.64 1.30 15.23
CA GLY A 104 -6.98 1.15 13.95
C GLY A 104 -5.82 2.13 13.74
N ALA A 105 -5.27 2.13 12.53
CA ALA A 105 -4.28 3.10 12.09
C ALA A 105 -4.76 3.91 10.89
N LYS A 106 -4.27 5.13 10.81
CA LYS A 106 -4.47 6.02 9.65
C LYS A 106 -3.17 6.74 9.33
N ASN A 107 -2.99 7.02 8.04
CA ASN A 107 -1.96 7.95 7.64
C ASN A 107 -2.33 9.36 8.12
N PHE A 108 -1.31 10.16 8.40
CA PHE A 108 -1.51 11.57 8.73
C PHE A 108 -0.57 12.48 7.94
N THR A 109 -1.02 13.73 7.75
CA THR A 109 -0.19 14.82 7.24
C THR A 109 -0.32 16.02 8.19
N ALA A 110 0.79 16.39 8.81
CA ALA A 110 0.94 17.63 9.56
C ALA A 110 1.56 18.70 8.65
N TRP A 111 0.87 19.83 8.49
CA TRP A 111 1.24 20.92 7.60
C TRP A 111 2.20 21.93 8.21
N GLU A 112 2.55 21.72 9.49
CA GLU A 112 3.51 22.49 10.28
C GLU A 112 4.29 21.56 11.18
N ASP A 113 5.41 22.02 11.71
CA ASP A 113 6.18 21.32 12.72
C ASP A 113 5.55 21.51 14.10
N PHE A 114 4.95 20.44 14.61
CA PHE A 114 4.40 20.39 15.97
C PHE A 114 5.38 19.75 16.96
N GLY A 115 6.61 19.49 16.54
CA GLY A 115 7.63 18.81 17.35
C GLY A 115 7.28 17.38 17.72
N ILE A 116 6.38 16.73 16.98
CA ILE A 116 5.98 15.34 17.24
C ILE A 116 7.05 14.36 16.74
N GLU A 117 7.23 13.30 17.51
CA GLU A 117 8.21 12.25 17.23
C GLU A 117 7.55 10.87 17.24
N MET A 118 8.23 9.89 16.67
CA MET A 118 7.79 8.51 16.74
C MET A 118 7.65 8.06 18.21
N GLY A 119 6.54 7.41 18.53
CA GLY A 119 6.20 6.96 19.89
C GLY A 119 5.41 7.96 20.72
N ASP A 120 5.32 9.23 20.32
CA ASP A 120 4.51 10.22 21.03
C ASP A 120 3.03 9.84 20.96
N VAL A 121 2.33 10.01 22.08
CA VAL A 121 0.87 10.04 22.13
C VAL A 121 0.43 11.48 22.02
N VAL A 122 -0.36 11.76 20.99
CA VAL A 122 -0.82 13.12 20.69
C VAL A 122 -2.33 13.22 20.69
N LYS A 123 -2.81 14.29 21.29
CA LYS A 123 -4.19 14.75 21.18
C LYS A 123 -4.22 15.88 20.18
N VAL A 124 -4.89 15.67 19.07
CA VAL A 124 -5.02 16.65 17.99
C VAL A 124 -6.43 17.19 17.97
N ASN A 125 -6.57 18.48 18.26
CA ASN A 125 -7.82 19.21 18.14
C ASN A 125 -7.88 19.94 16.82
N ASN A 126 -9.08 20.06 16.23
CA ASN A 126 -9.33 20.70 14.95
C ASN A 126 -8.58 20.01 13.80
N ALA A 127 -8.54 18.68 13.83
CA ALA A 127 -8.12 17.85 12.71
C ALA A 127 -9.23 17.79 11.65
N TYR A 128 -8.85 17.46 10.43
CA TYR A 128 -9.77 17.21 9.33
C TYR A 128 -9.32 16.02 8.50
N ILE A 129 -10.29 15.30 7.92
CA ILE A 129 -10.02 14.11 7.15
C ILE A 129 -10.11 14.41 5.66
N ARG A 130 -9.07 14.04 4.93
CA ARG A 130 -9.05 14.02 3.46
C ARG A 130 -8.98 12.59 2.97
N THR A 131 -9.58 12.34 1.84
CA THR A 131 -9.40 11.08 1.14
C THR A 131 -8.22 11.21 0.17
N TRP A 132 -7.23 10.36 0.33
CA TRP A 132 -6.10 10.24 -0.58
C TRP A 132 -6.08 8.82 -1.16
N GLN A 133 -6.13 8.68 -2.48
CA GLN A 133 -6.22 7.38 -3.18
C GLN A 133 -7.33 6.45 -2.62
N GLY A 134 -8.48 7.03 -2.25
CA GLY A 134 -9.59 6.28 -1.68
C GLY A 134 -9.51 6.02 -0.17
N MET A 135 -8.39 6.33 0.48
CA MET A 135 -8.18 6.09 1.92
C MET A 135 -8.30 7.38 2.73
N PRO A 136 -9.00 7.35 3.88
CA PRO A 136 -9.09 8.50 4.77
C PRO A 136 -7.73 8.77 5.45
N GLU A 137 -7.29 10.02 5.38
CA GLU A 137 -6.04 10.51 5.95
C GLU A 137 -6.31 11.65 6.92
N VAL A 138 -5.71 11.59 8.10
CA VAL A 138 -5.80 12.64 9.13
C VAL A 138 -4.90 13.81 8.74
N ASN A 139 -5.49 15.00 8.64
CA ASN A 139 -4.76 16.21 8.33
C ASN A 139 -4.89 17.23 9.46
N PHE A 140 -3.80 17.88 9.83
CA PHE A 140 -3.81 18.98 10.79
C PHE A 140 -2.73 20.01 10.44
N GLY A 141 -2.97 21.26 10.83
CA GLY A 141 -2.12 22.37 10.40
C GLY A 141 -2.29 23.61 11.30
N PRO A 142 -2.08 24.84 10.79
CA PRO A 142 -1.98 26.07 11.58
C PRO A 142 -3.14 26.36 12.54
N ARG A 143 -4.32 25.81 12.28
CA ARG A 143 -5.50 25.97 13.13
C ARG A 143 -5.70 24.84 14.12
N SER A 144 -4.88 23.80 14.01
CA SER A 144 -4.96 22.63 14.89
C SER A 144 -4.14 22.88 16.15
N LYS A 145 -4.60 22.37 17.26
CA LYS A 145 -3.84 22.33 18.51
C LYS A 145 -3.39 20.90 18.75
N VAL A 146 -2.09 20.70 18.86
CA VAL A 146 -1.51 19.40 19.15
C VAL A 146 -0.93 19.43 20.56
N GLU A 147 -1.35 18.50 21.39
CA GLU A 147 -0.89 18.33 22.77
C GLU A 147 -0.26 16.95 22.90
N LYS A 148 0.97 16.89 23.41
CA LYS A 148 1.61 15.63 23.74
C LYS A 148 1.09 15.16 25.09
N LEU A 149 0.57 13.96 25.12
CA LEU A 149 0.12 13.28 26.34
C LEU A 149 1.24 12.39 26.88
N ASP A 150 1.09 11.96 28.14
CA ASP A 150 1.98 10.93 28.68
C ASP A 150 1.88 9.68 27.79
N ARG A 151 3.02 9.04 27.51
CA ARG A 151 3.07 7.80 26.73
C ARG A 151 2.19 6.70 27.28
N ALA A 152 1.98 6.70 28.61
CA ALA A 152 1.06 5.80 29.30
C ALA A 152 -0.43 6.07 29.01
N ALA A 153 -0.79 7.25 28.47
CA ALA A 153 -2.19 7.58 28.19
C ALA A 153 -2.88 6.65 27.17
N LEU A 154 -2.11 5.90 26.37
CA LEU A 154 -2.59 4.85 25.48
C LEU A 154 -1.90 3.50 25.75
N ASP A 155 -1.51 3.22 26.99
CA ASP A 155 -0.99 1.90 27.36
C ASP A 155 -2.03 0.78 27.15
N SER A 156 -3.30 1.14 27.00
CA SER A 156 -4.35 0.23 26.51
C SER A 156 -4.07 -0.30 25.10
N LEU A 157 -3.24 0.37 24.27
CA LEU A 157 -2.78 -0.22 23.00
C LEU A 157 -1.90 -1.45 23.19
N ALA A 158 -1.21 -1.57 24.33
CA ALA A 158 -0.46 -2.78 24.69
C ALA A 158 -1.38 -3.90 25.27
N THR A 159 -2.61 -3.56 25.62
CA THR A 159 -3.60 -4.46 26.22
C THR A 159 -4.87 -4.64 25.39
N VAL A 160 -4.89 -4.14 24.14
CA VAL A 160 -5.95 -4.52 23.19
C VAL A 160 -5.95 -6.03 23.14
N ASP A 161 -7.08 -6.63 23.42
CA ASP A 161 -7.31 -8.07 23.21
C ASP A 161 -7.07 -8.31 21.71
N ILE A 162 -5.81 -8.59 21.40
CA ILE A 162 -5.35 -8.86 20.06
C ILE A 162 -5.93 -10.23 19.75
N GLY A 163 -7.14 -10.25 19.24
CA GLY A 163 -7.92 -11.41 18.91
C GLY A 163 -7.13 -12.57 18.29
N LYS A 164 -7.77 -13.53 17.71
CA LYS A 164 -7.08 -14.62 16.98
C LYS A 164 -6.09 -14.06 15.97
N PRO A 165 -4.92 -14.70 15.77
CA PRO A 165 -3.99 -14.30 14.75
C PRO A 165 -4.67 -14.16 13.39
N MET A 166 -4.47 -13.02 12.73
CA MET A 166 -4.95 -12.77 11.38
C MET A 166 -4.04 -13.47 10.37
N LEU A 167 -4.62 -13.99 9.33
CA LEU A 167 -3.89 -14.55 8.21
C LEU A 167 -3.28 -13.42 7.35
N LEU A 168 -2.12 -13.69 6.72
CA LEU A 168 -1.48 -12.71 5.87
C LEU A 168 -2.34 -12.25 4.69
N ALA A 169 -3.18 -13.14 4.15
CA ALA A 169 -4.13 -12.80 3.09
C ALA A 169 -5.23 -11.80 3.51
N GLU A 170 -5.50 -11.70 4.82
CA GLU A 170 -6.50 -10.79 5.38
C GLU A 170 -5.95 -9.38 5.67
N LEU A 171 -4.62 -9.22 5.59
CA LEU A 171 -3.96 -7.96 5.92
C LEU A 171 -4.16 -6.94 4.79
N VAL A 172 -4.79 -5.83 5.14
CA VAL A 172 -5.04 -4.70 4.24
C VAL A 172 -4.28 -3.45 4.70
N GLU A 173 -4.03 -2.53 3.79
CA GLU A 173 -3.43 -1.24 4.11
C GLU A 173 -4.22 -0.51 5.20
N GLY A 174 -3.51 0.08 6.17
CA GLY A 174 -4.11 0.81 7.28
C GLY A 174 -4.53 -0.06 8.46
N ALA A 175 -4.40 -1.40 8.36
CA ALA A 175 -4.59 -2.25 9.53
C ALA A 175 -3.53 -1.95 10.60
N ALA A 176 -3.98 -1.84 11.85
CA ALA A 176 -3.13 -1.61 13.02
C ALA A 176 -3.45 -2.59 14.14
N ALA A 177 -2.59 -2.62 15.15
CA ALA A 177 -2.67 -3.58 16.23
C ALA A 177 -2.76 -5.04 15.72
N VAL A 178 -2.12 -5.30 14.57
CA VAL A 178 -2.18 -6.60 13.91
C VAL A 178 -1.49 -7.66 14.78
N HIS A 179 -2.19 -8.75 15.01
CA HIS A 179 -1.68 -9.99 15.58
C HIS A 179 -1.61 -11.02 14.45
N THR A 180 -0.43 -11.54 14.16
CA THR A 180 -0.23 -12.51 13.08
C THR A 180 0.90 -13.47 13.41
N ILE A 181 0.87 -14.66 12.81
CA ILE A 181 1.93 -15.68 12.92
C ILE A 181 2.39 -15.98 11.50
N PHE A 182 3.70 -15.89 11.27
CA PHE A 182 4.27 -16.18 9.97
C PHE A 182 5.68 -16.76 10.08
N ARG A 183 6.09 -17.48 9.07
CA ARG A 183 7.47 -17.92 8.90
C ARG A 183 8.26 -16.91 8.09
N ILE A 184 9.48 -16.63 8.51
CA ILE A 184 10.42 -15.77 7.80
C ILE A 184 11.08 -16.61 6.69
N LEU A 185 10.84 -16.24 5.43
CA LEU A 185 11.43 -16.91 4.26
C LEU A 185 12.84 -16.39 3.99
N GLU A 186 13.00 -15.09 4.07
CA GLU A 186 14.27 -14.38 3.88
C GLU A 186 14.27 -13.10 4.70
N CYS A 187 15.43 -12.69 5.17
CA CYS A 187 15.59 -11.41 5.84
C CYS A 187 16.98 -10.81 5.56
N GLN A 188 17.02 -9.50 5.49
CA GLN A 188 18.23 -8.72 5.23
C GLN A 188 18.32 -7.53 6.17
N HIS A 189 19.50 -7.30 6.70
CA HIS A 189 19.80 -6.08 7.43
C HIS A 189 20.13 -4.97 6.43
N LYS A 190 19.44 -3.84 6.55
CA LYS A 190 19.65 -2.66 5.70
C LYS A 190 19.92 -1.45 6.56
N GLU A 191 20.95 -0.72 6.23
CA GLU A 191 21.17 0.61 6.80
C GLU A 191 20.38 1.63 6.00
N ILE A 192 19.55 2.39 6.69
CA ILE A 192 18.81 3.51 6.13
C ILE A 192 19.25 4.80 6.80
N ASN A 193 19.46 5.84 6.00
CA ASN A 193 19.71 7.17 6.52
C ASN A 193 18.38 7.83 6.85
N THR A 194 18.13 8.05 8.12
CA THR A 194 17.03 8.86 8.63
C THR A 194 17.55 10.24 9.01
N LYS A 195 16.66 11.20 9.27
CA LYS A 195 17.07 12.53 9.77
C LYS A 195 17.78 12.48 11.11
N ASN A 196 17.50 11.44 11.90
CA ASN A 196 18.13 11.24 13.22
C ASN A 196 19.41 10.40 13.15
N GLY A 197 19.96 10.18 11.94
CA GLY A 197 21.16 9.38 11.71
C GLY A 197 20.89 8.07 10.97
N SER A 198 21.93 7.28 10.78
CA SER A 198 21.84 5.94 10.21
C SER A 198 21.12 4.99 11.18
N ARG A 199 20.17 4.22 10.67
CA ARG A 199 19.44 3.21 11.44
C ARG A 199 19.45 1.89 10.68
N THR A 200 19.74 0.82 11.39
CA THR A 200 19.63 -0.53 10.84
C THR A 200 18.20 -1.03 10.98
N ILE A 201 17.60 -1.44 9.88
CA ILE A 201 16.31 -2.11 9.82
C ILE A 201 16.49 -3.53 9.32
N ILE A 202 15.53 -4.40 9.65
CA ILE A 202 15.43 -5.74 9.06
C ILE A 202 14.26 -5.71 8.08
N SER A 203 14.49 -6.10 6.84
CA SER A 203 13.45 -6.28 5.84
C SER A 203 13.53 -7.66 5.24
N GLY A 204 12.39 -8.22 4.87
CA GLY A 204 12.36 -9.57 4.32
C GLY A 204 10.97 -9.95 3.82
N THR A 205 10.79 -11.24 3.65
CA THR A 205 9.54 -11.86 3.20
C THR A 205 9.01 -12.79 4.27
N ALA A 206 7.74 -12.61 4.61
CA ALA A 206 6.95 -13.41 5.53
C ALA A 206 5.99 -14.30 4.77
N ALA A 207 5.72 -15.50 5.24
CA ALA A 207 4.69 -16.39 4.68
C ALA A 207 3.94 -17.15 5.77
N ASP A 208 2.64 -17.33 5.54
CA ASP A 208 1.80 -18.31 6.19
C ASP A 208 1.12 -19.18 5.11
N HIS A 209 0.21 -20.07 5.51
CA HIS A 209 -0.50 -20.93 4.56
C HIS A 209 -1.48 -20.17 3.64
N SER A 210 -1.72 -18.89 3.86
CA SER A 210 -2.69 -18.07 3.12
C SER A 210 -2.04 -17.14 2.10
N ALA A 211 -0.85 -16.59 2.43
CA ALA A 211 -0.18 -15.60 1.58
C ALA A 211 1.31 -15.45 1.91
N LYS A 212 1.98 -14.72 1.03
CA LYS A 212 3.35 -14.24 1.20
C LYS A 212 3.34 -12.72 1.10
N LEU A 213 3.96 -12.02 2.07
CA LEU A 213 4.02 -10.56 2.13
C LEU A 213 5.42 -10.08 2.53
N PRO A 214 5.84 -8.90 2.07
CA PRO A 214 7.03 -8.27 2.59
C PRO A 214 6.81 -7.77 4.02
N PHE A 215 7.89 -7.76 4.82
CA PHE A 215 7.88 -7.14 6.13
C PHE A 215 9.06 -6.19 6.32
N THR A 216 8.91 -5.25 7.26
CA THR A 216 9.97 -4.36 7.73
C THR A 216 9.91 -4.28 9.26
N SER A 217 11.01 -4.59 9.92
CA SER A 217 11.21 -4.32 11.34
C SER A 217 12.11 -3.11 11.51
N TRP A 218 11.59 -2.10 12.19
CA TRP A 218 12.31 -0.86 12.50
C TRP A 218 13.28 -1.01 13.66
N GLU A 219 13.29 -2.18 14.29
CA GLU A 219 14.23 -2.57 15.32
C GLU A 219 14.91 -3.88 14.95
N SER A 220 16.18 -4.00 15.32
CA SER A 220 16.90 -5.25 15.17
C SER A 220 16.48 -6.20 16.30
N LYS A 221 15.78 -7.26 15.96
CA LYS A 221 15.35 -8.31 16.89
C LYS A 221 16.04 -9.64 16.49
N PRO A 222 16.81 -10.26 17.37
CA PRO A 222 17.54 -11.50 17.04
C PRO A 222 16.67 -12.68 16.60
N VAL A 223 15.37 -12.67 16.98
CA VAL A 223 14.41 -13.71 16.59
C VAL A 223 14.03 -13.63 15.11
N LEU A 224 14.25 -12.50 14.47
CA LEU A 224 13.97 -12.31 13.03
C LEU A 224 15.11 -12.94 12.21
N THR A 225 15.04 -14.23 12.05
CA THR A 225 16.03 -15.05 11.31
C THR A 225 15.31 -15.94 10.33
N GLU A 226 15.89 -16.15 9.17
CA GLU A 226 15.37 -17.01 8.12
C GLU A 226 15.02 -18.42 8.64
N GLY A 227 13.87 -18.94 8.23
CA GLY A 227 13.36 -20.24 8.63
C GLY A 227 12.64 -20.27 9.99
N VAL A 228 12.65 -19.18 10.77
CA VAL A 228 11.98 -19.12 12.07
C VAL A 228 10.52 -18.70 11.90
N THR A 229 9.61 -19.39 12.58
CA THR A 229 8.21 -18.97 12.72
C THR A 229 8.09 -18.04 13.92
N VAL A 230 7.53 -16.86 13.70
CA VAL A 230 7.35 -15.81 14.69
C VAL A 230 5.90 -15.46 14.90
N GLU A 231 5.55 -15.17 16.14
CA GLU A 231 4.32 -14.51 16.53
C GLU A 231 4.60 -13.02 16.69
N VAL A 232 3.83 -12.20 15.99
CA VAL A 232 3.97 -10.75 16.01
C VAL A 232 2.66 -10.13 16.49
N LYS A 233 2.75 -9.29 17.51
CA LYS A 233 1.63 -8.51 18.04
C LYS A 233 1.92 -7.03 17.89
N ASN A 234 0.89 -6.23 17.70
CA ASN A 234 1.02 -4.78 17.52
C ASN A 234 1.82 -4.39 16.26
N ALA A 235 1.73 -5.19 15.20
CA ALA A 235 2.19 -4.76 13.89
C ALA A 235 1.17 -3.82 13.22
N TYR A 236 1.60 -3.14 12.19
CA TYR A 236 0.73 -2.33 11.33
C TYR A 236 1.06 -2.58 9.86
N VAL A 237 0.07 -2.35 8.99
CA VAL A 237 0.22 -2.60 7.56
C VAL A 237 0.26 -1.28 6.80
N LYS A 238 1.32 -1.09 6.03
CA LYS A 238 1.46 -0.03 5.02
C LYS A 238 1.57 -0.66 3.66
N SER A 239 1.05 0.00 2.65
CA SER A 239 1.32 -0.43 1.28
C SER A 239 2.52 0.30 0.69
N TRP A 240 3.35 -0.47 0.03
CA TRP A 240 4.38 0.04 -0.86
C TRP A 240 3.99 -0.29 -2.29
N ARG A 241 3.66 0.74 -3.07
CA ARG A 241 3.16 0.58 -4.45
C ARG A 241 1.96 -0.38 -4.55
N GLY A 242 1.02 -0.28 -3.62
CA GLY A 242 -0.16 -1.12 -3.57
C GLY A 242 0.05 -2.51 -2.96
N VAL A 243 1.28 -2.89 -2.63
CA VAL A 243 1.60 -4.17 -1.96
C VAL A 243 1.57 -3.98 -0.45
N PRO A 244 0.68 -4.65 0.30
CA PRO A 244 0.67 -4.61 1.75
C PRO A 244 2.01 -5.08 2.31
N THR A 245 2.56 -4.32 3.25
CA THR A 245 3.83 -4.62 3.93
C THR A 245 3.60 -4.60 5.43
N ILE A 246 4.02 -5.66 6.11
CA ILE A 246 3.93 -5.77 7.57
C ILE A 246 5.03 -4.91 8.17
N ASN A 247 4.67 -3.95 9.00
CA ASN A 247 5.62 -3.09 9.69
C ASN A 247 5.61 -3.39 11.20
N MET A 248 6.79 -3.57 11.75
CA MET A 248 7.03 -3.85 13.17
C MET A 248 7.91 -2.75 13.75
N GLY A 249 7.40 -2.04 14.72
CA GLY A 249 8.07 -0.91 15.38
C GLY A 249 8.41 -1.20 16.85
N GLU A 250 8.74 -0.14 17.57
CA GLU A 250 9.10 -0.17 19.00
C GLU A 250 8.01 -0.84 19.87
N PHE A 251 6.75 -0.68 19.49
CA PHE A 251 5.60 -1.22 20.23
C PHE A 251 5.18 -2.61 19.77
N SER A 252 5.84 -3.16 18.76
CA SER A 252 5.57 -4.51 18.31
C SER A 252 6.27 -5.53 19.20
N THR A 253 5.51 -6.49 19.70
CA THR A 253 6.08 -7.65 20.41
C THR A 253 6.32 -8.75 19.39
N ILE A 254 7.54 -9.24 19.33
CA ILE A 254 7.97 -10.29 18.40
C ILE A 254 8.58 -11.41 19.22
N SER A 255 8.00 -12.59 19.15
CA SER A 255 8.49 -13.79 19.84
C SER A 255 8.54 -14.98 18.88
N LYS A 256 9.35 -15.97 19.20
CA LYS A 256 9.26 -17.24 18.48
C LYS A 256 7.89 -17.85 18.76
N SER A 257 7.24 -18.32 17.72
CA SER A 257 5.93 -18.97 17.84
C SER A 257 6.07 -20.39 18.39
N ASP A 258 5.09 -20.80 19.19
CA ASP A 258 4.94 -22.20 19.61
C ASP A 258 4.41 -23.08 18.47
N THR A 259 3.71 -22.47 17.50
CA THR A 259 3.23 -23.11 16.28
C THR A 259 4.31 -22.99 15.23
N ASP A 260 4.80 -24.10 14.70
CA ASP A 260 5.73 -24.09 13.56
C ASP A 260 4.95 -24.20 12.26
N ILE A 261 5.32 -23.40 11.28
CA ILE A 261 4.79 -23.45 9.91
C ILE A 261 5.82 -24.23 9.08
N SER A 262 5.46 -25.44 8.65
CA SER A 262 6.35 -26.31 7.91
C SER A 262 6.53 -25.87 6.45
N ASN A 263 7.53 -26.43 5.77
CA ASN A 263 7.70 -26.20 4.33
C ASN A 263 6.53 -26.79 3.50
N ASP A 264 5.92 -27.86 3.99
CA ASP A 264 4.78 -28.49 3.31
C ASP A 264 3.55 -27.60 3.37
N ASP A 265 3.34 -26.88 4.51
CA ASP A 265 2.26 -25.89 4.65
C ASP A 265 2.45 -24.72 3.69
N LEU A 266 3.69 -24.37 3.38
CA LEU A 266 4.04 -23.25 2.51
C LEU A 266 4.18 -23.65 1.03
N ALA A 267 4.18 -24.93 0.69
CA ALA A 267 4.42 -25.39 -0.69
C ALA A 267 3.50 -24.71 -1.73
N PRO A 268 2.18 -24.53 -1.50
CA PRO A 268 1.31 -23.79 -2.43
C PRO A 268 1.65 -22.31 -2.56
N ILE A 269 2.15 -21.68 -1.48
CA ILE A 269 2.51 -20.25 -1.44
C ILE A 269 3.89 -20.00 -2.06
N LEU A 270 4.81 -20.97 -1.94
CA LEU A 270 6.15 -20.87 -2.53
C LEU A 270 6.12 -21.14 -4.04
N ASN A 271 5.19 -21.98 -4.49
CA ASN A 271 4.99 -22.33 -5.90
C ASN A 271 3.54 -22.03 -6.32
N PRO A 272 3.15 -20.74 -6.36
CA PRO A 272 1.79 -20.37 -6.70
C PRO A 272 1.46 -20.74 -8.14
N GLU A 273 0.20 -21.06 -8.38
CA GLU A 273 -0.33 -21.20 -9.73
C GLU A 273 -0.40 -19.84 -10.43
N PRO A 274 -0.31 -19.80 -11.76
CA PRO A 274 -0.53 -18.57 -12.51
C PRO A 274 -1.91 -17.96 -12.18
N VAL A 275 -1.94 -16.66 -11.91
CA VAL A 275 -3.19 -15.93 -11.63
C VAL A 275 -3.70 -15.28 -12.91
N ARG A 276 -5.02 -15.25 -13.07
CA ARG A 276 -5.68 -14.58 -14.19
C ARG A 276 -5.79 -13.08 -13.91
N LEU A 277 -5.60 -12.26 -14.94
CA LEU A 277 -5.62 -10.80 -14.80
C LEU A 277 -6.99 -10.25 -14.39
N ASP A 278 -8.08 -10.87 -14.84
CA ASP A 278 -9.44 -10.48 -14.43
C ASP A 278 -9.67 -10.64 -12.91
N SER A 279 -9.04 -11.64 -12.28
CA SER A 279 -9.19 -11.90 -10.84
C SER A 279 -8.49 -10.87 -9.94
N ILE A 280 -7.59 -10.07 -10.48
CA ILE A 280 -6.77 -9.10 -9.74
C ILE A 280 -7.02 -7.64 -10.13
N THR A 281 -7.96 -7.38 -11.05
CA THR A 281 -8.23 -6.05 -11.62
C THR A 281 -8.58 -4.99 -10.56
N GLY A 282 -9.14 -5.39 -9.41
CA GLY A 282 -9.52 -4.51 -8.31
C GLY A 282 -8.39 -4.21 -7.30
N ARG A 283 -7.21 -4.83 -7.45
CA ARG A 283 -6.10 -4.67 -6.51
C ARG A 283 -5.12 -3.61 -6.98
N ASP A 284 -4.58 -2.81 -6.06
CA ASP A 284 -3.57 -1.78 -6.37
C ASP A 284 -2.17 -2.38 -6.51
N GLY A 285 -1.94 -3.58 -5.97
CA GLY A 285 -0.70 -4.34 -6.11
C GLY A 285 -0.87 -5.79 -5.66
N VAL A 286 -0.01 -6.66 -6.19
CA VAL A 286 0.08 -8.07 -5.81
C VAL A 286 1.55 -8.42 -5.65
N PHE A 287 1.89 -9.04 -4.53
CA PHE A 287 3.24 -9.49 -4.23
C PHE A 287 3.46 -10.88 -4.84
N ASP A 288 4.59 -11.05 -5.54
CA ASP A 288 5.08 -12.32 -6.04
C ASP A 288 4.05 -13.12 -6.88
N ALA A 289 3.36 -12.43 -7.79
CA ALA A 289 2.40 -13.02 -8.69
C ALA A 289 3.09 -13.72 -9.88
N ILE A 290 2.50 -14.82 -10.35
CA ILE A 290 2.86 -15.47 -11.60
C ILE A 290 1.76 -15.18 -12.62
N ILE A 291 2.15 -14.66 -13.77
CA ILE A 291 1.27 -14.48 -14.94
C ILE A 291 1.83 -15.28 -16.10
N GLU A 292 0.95 -15.92 -16.81
CA GLU A 292 1.28 -16.65 -18.04
C GLU A 292 0.38 -16.16 -19.17
N GLY A 293 0.97 -15.87 -20.33
CA GLY A 293 0.22 -15.35 -21.47
C GLY A 293 1.10 -15.08 -22.69
N SER A 294 0.51 -14.49 -23.71
CA SER A 294 1.17 -14.19 -24.98
C SER A 294 1.77 -12.79 -24.98
N LEU A 295 2.99 -12.65 -25.51
CA LEU A 295 3.64 -11.37 -25.73
C LEU A 295 3.05 -10.68 -26.96
N ILE A 296 2.17 -9.71 -26.75
CA ILE A 296 1.47 -9.00 -27.82
C ILE A 296 2.17 -7.72 -28.26
N SER A 297 3.12 -7.20 -27.48
CA SER A 297 3.87 -5.99 -27.84
C SER A 297 5.22 -5.91 -27.13
N ILE A 298 6.23 -5.44 -27.83
CA ILE A 298 7.49 -4.95 -27.26
C ILE A 298 7.47 -3.42 -27.35
N ARG A 299 7.56 -2.75 -26.21
CA ARG A 299 7.38 -1.29 -26.11
C ARG A 299 8.69 -0.54 -26.35
N PRO A 300 8.63 0.70 -26.84
CA PRO A 300 9.78 1.58 -27.00
C PRO A 300 10.59 1.73 -25.71
N GLY A 301 11.91 1.76 -25.87
CA GLY A 301 12.88 1.80 -24.78
C GLY A 301 13.17 0.41 -24.19
N SER A 302 12.82 -0.64 -24.92
CA SER A 302 13.37 -1.98 -24.78
C SER A 302 14.73 -2.08 -25.50
N GLY A 303 15.46 -3.15 -25.26
CA GLY A 303 16.78 -3.38 -25.86
C GLY A 303 17.90 -2.76 -25.05
N LEU A 304 18.92 -2.28 -25.75
CA LEU A 304 20.10 -1.66 -25.15
C LEU A 304 19.76 -0.27 -24.61
N ILE A 305 20.07 -0.02 -23.35
CA ILE A 305 19.85 1.26 -22.67
C ILE A 305 21.13 1.70 -21.97
N ILE A 306 21.17 2.96 -21.56
CA ILE A 306 22.28 3.52 -20.80
C ILE A 306 21.76 4.01 -19.46
N ARG A 307 22.43 3.65 -18.36
CA ARG A 307 22.06 4.07 -17.00
C ARG A 307 23.10 4.98 -16.38
N CYS A 308 22.60 5.89 -15.56
CA CYS A 308 23.45 6.68 -14.68
C CYS A 308 24.09 5.79 -13.62
N PRO A 309 25.43 5.83 -13.44
CA PRO A 309 26.12 4.99 -12.45
C PRO A 309 25.77 5.35 -11.00
N GLN A 310 25.28 6.58 -10.75
CA GLN A 310 24.99 7.05 -9.39
C GLN A 310 23.55 6.75 -8.94
N CYS A 311 22.56 6.75 -9.87
CA CYS A 311 21.16 6.56 -9.49
C CYS A 311 20.42 5.53 -10.33
N SER A 312 21.09 4.79 -11.20
CA SER A 312 20.56 3.72 -12.07
C SER A 312 19.41 4.16 -13.00
N ARG A 313 19.11 5.46 -13.10
CA ARG A 313 18.10 5.97 -14.04
C ARG A 313 18.58 5.83 -15.46
N VAL A 314 17.64 5.50 -16.35
CA VAL A 314 17.92 5.51 -17.78
C VAL A 314 18.24 6.93 -18.21
N ILE A 315 19.34 7.11 -18.93
CA ILE A 315 19.82 8.39 -19.42
C ILE A 315 19.89 8.40 -20.94
N GLN A 316 19.83 9.57 -21.53
CA GLN A 316 20.03 9.80 -22.95
C GLN A 316 21.14 10.83 -23.14
N LYS A 317 21.95 10.65 -24.19
CA LYS A 317 23.04 11.58 -24.53
C LYS A 317 23.97 11.88 -23.35
N ASN A 318 24.26 10.86 -22.54
CA ASN A 318 25.13 10.96 -21.35
C ASN A 318 24.69 12.04 -20.34
N THR A 319 23.37 12.33 -20.27
CA THR A 319 22.85 13.34 -19.34
C THR A 319 21.84 12.73 -18.39
N CYS A 320 22.12 12.80 -17.10
CA CYS A 320 21.19 12.44 -16.02
C CYS A 320 20.48 13.70 -15.52
N ARG A 321 19.16 13.62 -15.33
CA ARG A 321 18.38 14.76 -14.81
C ARG A 321 18.78 15.21 -13.39
N VAL A 322 19.40 14.31 -12.62
CA VAL A 322 19.80 14.59 -11.23
C VAL A 322 21.29 14.90 -11.14
N HIS A 323 22.15 14.18 -11.91
CA HIS A 323 23.60 14.24 -11.76
C HIS A 323 24.30 14.97 -12.91
N GLY A 324 23.53 15.53 -13.86
CA GLY A 324 24.11 16.24 -15.01
C GLY A 324 24.78 15.31 -16.02
N VAL A 325 25.90 15.76 -16.61
CA VAL A 325 26.67 14.95 -17.56
C VAL A 325 27.42 13.86 -16.83
N VAL A 326 27.19 12.61 -17.21
CA VAL A 326 27.82 11.42 -16.62
C VAL A 326 28.17 10.42 -17.71
N GLU A 327 29.27 9.70 -17.55
CA GLU A 327 29.57 8.53 -18.37
C GLU A 327 28.62 7.40 -17.94
N GLY A 328 27.69 7.02 -18.83
CA GLY A 328 26.66 6.04 -18.54
C GLY A 328 27.14 4.61 -18.69
N LEU A 329 26.51 3.70 -17.96
CA LEU A 329 26.75 2.26 -18.05
C LEU A 329 25.72 1.62 -18.99
N TYR A 330 26.19 0.76 -19.89
CA TYR A 330 25.30 -0.02 -20.74
C TYR A 330 24.52 -1.05 -19.90
N ASP A 331 23.25 -1.16 -20.20
CA ASP A 331 22.33 -2.10 -19.59
C ASP A 331 21.30 -2.56 -20.62
N MET A 332 20.54 -3.59 -20.32
CA MET A 332 19.43 -4.07 -21.14
C MET A 332 18.16 -4.20 -20.34
N ARG A 333 17.04 -4.04 -21.01
CA ARG A 333 15.72 -4.36 -20.46
C ARG A 333 14.74 -4.68 -21.58
N ILE A 334 13.68 -5.39 -21.21
CA ILE A 334 12.47 -5.51 -22.02
C ILE A 334 11.32 -4.82 -21.30
N LYS A 335 10.55 -4.06 -22.04
CA LYS A 335 9.20 -3.62 -21.69
C LYS A 335 8.25 -4.25 -22.67
N SER A 336 7.39 -5.11 -22.21
CA SER A 336 6.44 -5.82 -23.08
C SER A 336 5.02 -5.67 -22.55
N ILE A 337 4.06 -6.03 -23.39
CA ILE A 337 2.68 -6.28 -22.98
C ILE A 337 2.45 -7.78 -23.08
N LEU A 338 1.99 -8.34 -22.00
CA LEU A 338 1.56 -9.73 -21.86
C LEU A 338 0.03 -9.76 -21.78
N ASP A 339 -0.59 -10.66 -22.51
CA ASP A 339 -2.04 -10.89 -22.56
C ASP A 339 -2.33 -12.34 -22.19
N ASP A 340 -3.14 -12.58 -21.19
CA ASP A 340 -3.54 -13.91 -20.71
C ASP A 340 -4.92 -14.35 -21.24
N GLY A 341 -5.51 -13.56 -22.16
CA GLY A 341 -6.86 -13.78 -22.68
C GLY A 341 -7.98 -13.18 -21.83
N THR A 342 -7.70 -12.73 -20.62
CA THR A 342 -8.67 -12.05 -19.73
C THR A 342 -8.33 -10.58 -19.52
N GLY A 343 -7.10 -10.22 -19.85
CA GLY A 343 -6.60 -8.85 -19.74
C GLY A 343 -5.16 -8.74 -20.23
N ALA A 344 -4.63 -7.53 -20.21
CA ALA A 344 -3.27 -7.26 -20.60
C ALA A 344 -2.55 -6.39 -19.55
N LEU A 345 -1.27 -6.67 -19.33
CA LEU A 345 -0.44 -5.90 -18.42
C LEU A 345 0.95 -5.62 -19.01
N SER A 346 1.61 -4.60 -18.48
CA SER A 346 3.01 -4.32 -18.81
C SER A 346 3.93 -5.27 -18.00
N VAL A 347 4.90 -5.91 -18.66
CA VAL A 347 5.97 -6.68 -18.02
C VAL A 347 7.30 -5.99 -18.26
N VAL A 348 8.09 -5.86 -17.19
CA VAL A 348 9.44 -5.29 -17.26
C VAL A 348 10.45 -6.34 -16.83
N LEU A 349 11.35 -6.68 -17.75
CA LEU A 349 12.48 -7.58 -17.51
C LEU A 349 13.77 -6.78 -17.37
N ASN A 350 14.61 -7.11 -16.40
CA ASN A 350 15.96 -6.58 -16.25
C ASN A 350 16.94 -7.21 -17.25
N ALA A 351 18.22 -6.88 -17.18
CA ALA A 351 19.23 -7.38 -18.12
C ALA A 351 19.38 -8.91 -18.11
N ASP A 352 19.42 -9.50 -16.92
CA ASP A 352 19.60 -10.95 -16.74
C ASP A 352 18.42 -11.73 -17.33
N LEU A 353 17.20 -11.30 -17.02
CA LEU A 353 15.98 -11.91 -17.56
C LEU A 353 15.87 -11.65 -19.07
N THR A 354 16.27 -10.47 -19.54
CA THR A 354 16.32 -10.17 -20.96
C THR A 354 17.28 -11.11 -21.68
N GLN A 355 18.46 -11.33 -21.13
CA GLN A 355 19.43 -12.29 -21.67
C GLN A 355 18.87 -13.72 -21.61
N LYS A 356 18.23 -14.12 -20.51
CA LYS A 356 17.61 -15.45 -20.35
C LYS A 356 16.58 -15.75 -21.42
N VAL A 357 15.68 -14.80 -21.71
CA VAL A 357 14.57 -15.02 -22.66
C VAL A 357 14.94 -14.78 -24.12
N THR A 358 15.97 -13.97 -24.42
CA THR A 358 16.39 -13.63 -25.79
C THR A 358 17.64 -14.36 -26.25
N GLY A 359 18.49 -14.78 -25.30
CA GLY A 359 19.85 -15.28 -25.58
C GLY A 359 20.86 -14.16 -25.92
N TYR A 360 20.48 -12.87 -25.78
CA TYR A 360 21.38 -11.74 -26.04
C TYR A 360 22.06 -11.27 -24.77
N SER A 361 23.39 -11.30 -24.77
CA SER A 361 24.19 -10.56 -23.76
C SER A 361 24.22 -9.06 -24.09
N ILE A 362 24.62 -8.25 -23.12
CA ILE A 362 24.82 -6.81 -23.33
C ILE A 362 25.86 -6.55 -24.44
N ASP A 363 26.94 -7.34 -24.48
CA ASP A 363 27.99 -7.19 -25.51
C ASP A 363 27.45 -7.51 -26.89
N LYS A 364 26.65 -8.56 -27.04
CA LYS A 364 26.01 -8.90 -28.31
C LYS A 364 25.02 -7.81 -28.74
N ALA A 365 24.26 -7.24 -27.81
CA ALA A 365 23.36 -6.13 -28.08
C ALA A 365 24.15 -4.86 -28.57
N ARG A 366 25.31 -4.59 -27.97
CA ARG A 366 26.21 -3.50 -28.42
C ARG A 366 26.75 -3.74 -29.82
N GLU A 367 27.14 -4.96 -30.13
CA GLU A 367 27.63 -5.34 -31.48
C GLU A 367 26.52 -5.12 -32.53
N VAL A 368 25.29 -5.57 -32.27
CA VAL A 368 24.13 -5.36 -33.14
C VAL A 368 23.85 -3.88 -33.34
N ALA A 369 23.84 -3.09 -32.26
CA ALA A 369 23.64 -1.63 -32.36
C ALA A 369 24.74 -0.92 -33.13
N ALA A 370 26.00 -1.33 -32.98
CA ALA A 370 27.14 -0.78 -33.69
C ALA A 370 27.10 -1.13 -35.19
N THR A 371 26.81 -2.39 -35.52
CA THR A 371 26.69 -2.85 -36.91
C THR A 371 25.57 -2.13 -37.67
N ALA A 372 24.43 -1.95 -37.00
CA ALA A 372 23.31 -1.23 -37.60
C ALA A 372 23.42 0.31 -37.51
N MET A 373 24.47 0.84 -36.89
CA MET A 373 24.62 2.26 -36.52
C MET A 373 23.35 2.86 -35.88
N ASN A 374 22.57 2.02 -35.21
CA ASN A 374 21.28 2.37 -34.61
C ASN A 374 20.97 1.49 -33.39
N GLN A 375 20.79 2.14 -32.27
CA GLN A 375 20.48 1.47 -31.02
C GLN A 375 19.11 0.77 -31.02
N SER A 376 18.14 1.27 -31.84
CA SER A 376 16.82 0.66 -31.98
C SER A 376 16.82 -0.71 -32.67
N ALA A 377 17.90 -1.04 -33.43
CA ALA A 377 18.04 -2.35 -34.04
C ALA A 377 17.96 -3.53 -33.04
N VAL A 378 18.42 -3.29 -31.82
CA VAL A 378 18.31 -4.29 -30.73
C VAL A 378 16.85 -4.50 -30.32
N GLU A 379 16.06 -3.43 -30.21
CA GLU A 379 14.62 -3.52 -29.91
C GLU A 379 13.89 -4.28 -31.02
N ASP A 380 14.20 -3.99 -32.28
CA ASP A 380 13.58 -4.65 -33.44
C ASP A 380 13.91 -6.15 -33.48
N GLU A 381 15.14 -6.51 -33.11
CA GLU A 381 15.54 -7.92 -33.02
C GLU A 381 14.79 -8.63 -31.88
N MET A 382 14.67 -7.99 -30.71
CA MET A 382 13.87 -8.53 -29.59
C MET A 382 12.40 -8.69 -29.99
N ARG A 383 11.83 -7.72 -30.71
CA ARG A 383 10.46 -7.79 -31.22
C ARG A 383 10.27 -8.98 -32.15
N ARG A 384 11.17 -9.22 -33.10
CA ARG A 384 11.09 -10.36 -34.00
C ARG A 384 11.17 -11.71 -33.29
N ARG A 385 11.91 -11.80 -32.18
CA ARG A 385 12.11 -13.05 -31.44
C ARG A 385 10.99 -13.37 -30.46
N LEU A 386 10.38 -12.34 -29.88
CA LEU A 386 9.50 -12.52 -28.73
C LEU A 386 8.02 -12.32 -29.05
N LEU A 387 7.70 -11.50 -30.06
CA LEU A 387 6.31 -11.20 -30.38
C LEU A 387 5.55 -12.47 -30.75
N GLY A 388 4.38 -12.66 -30.13
CA GLY A 388 3.52 -13.84 -30.34
C GLY A 388 3.96 -15.11 -29.58
N ARG A 389 5.06 -15.04 -28.79
CA ARG A 389 5.47 -16.16 -27.95
C ARG A 389 4.80 -16.10 -26.58
N SER A 390 4.55 -17.27 -26.02
CA SER A 390 4.06 -17.37 -24.64
C SER A 390 5.20 -17.19 -23.64
N MET A 391 4.89 -16.49 -22.53
CA MET A 391 5.82 -16.20 -21.47
C MET A 391 5.13 -16.43 -20.13
N ARG A 392 5.85 -17.05 -19.21
CA ARG A 392 5.56 -17.09 -17.79
C ARG A 392 6.47 -16.09 -17.10
N ALA A 393 5.90 -15.14 -16.36
CA ALA A 393 6.64 -14.13 -15.62
C ALA A 393 6.19 -14.11 -14.16
N ARG A 394 7.14 -14.07 -13.24
CA ARG A 394 6.91 -13.98 -11.79
C ARG A 394 7.50 -12.68 -11.26
N GLY A 395 6.78 -11.99 -10.41
CA GLY A 395 7.26 -10.76 -9.78
C GLY A 395 6.18 -9.96 -9.11
N ASN A 396 6.52 -8.71 -8.79
CA ASN A 396 5.61 -7.81 -8.10
C ASN A 396 4.80 -6.99 -9.08
N MET A 397 3.49 -6.99 -8.89
CA MET A 397 2.55 -6.21 -9.69
C MET A 397 2.18 -4.93 -8.97
N THR A 398 2.14 -3.83 -9.70
CA THR A 398 1.74 -2.53 -9.19
C THR A 398 0.82 -1.82 -10.18
N LYS A 399 -0.21 -1.14 -9.69
CA LYS A 399 -1.08 -0.32 -10.51
C LYS A 399 -0.51 1.08 -10.62
N GLY A 400 -0.36 1.58 -11.83
CA GLY A 400 0.09 2.93 -12.14
C GLY A 400 -0.92 3.67 -12.99
N GLU A 401 -0.60 4.91 -13.38
CA GLU A 401 -1.42 5.74 -14.26
C GLU A 401 -1.77 5.05 -15.60
N TYR A 402 -0.89 4.21 -16.10
CA TYR A 402 -1.01 3.56 -17.41
C TYR A 402 -1.40 2.07 -17.31
N GLY A 403 -2.02 1.67 -16.22
CA GLY A 403 -2.44 0.29 -15.98
C GLY A 403 -1.50 -0.49 -15.05
N ILE A 404 -1.65 -1.81 -15.07
CA ILE A 404 -0.88 -2.71 -14.20
C ILE A 404 0.49 -2.98 -14.84
N THR A 405 1.53 -2.94 -14.01
CA THR A 405 2.90 -3.29 -14.41
C THR A 405 3.45 -4.38 -13.48
N LEU A 406 3.93 -5.47 -14.05
CA LEU A 406 4.69 -6.50 -13.36
C LEU A 406 6.19 -6.24 -13.59
N VAL A 407 6.91 -6.03 -12.49
CA VAL A 407 8.38 -6.03 -12.51
C VAL A 407 8.82 -7.46 -12.18
N ALA A 408 9.38 -8.13 -13.18
CA ALA A 408 9.68 -9.54 -13.06
C ALA A 408 10.98 -9.79 -12.28
N ASP A 409 10.93 -10.77 -11.40
CA ASP A 409 12.06 -11.37 -10.68
C ASP A 409 12.49 -12.68 -11.35
N ASP A 410 11.54 -13.37 -12.04
CA ASP A 410 11.81 -14.49 -12.91
C ASP A 410 10.93 -14.41 -14.18
N ALA A 411 11.46 -14.95 -15.29
CA ALA A 411 10.74 -15.08 -16.55
C ALA A 411 11.29 -16.23 -17.40
N SER A 412 10.38 -16.89 -18.10
CA SER A 412 10.73 -17.96 -19.07
C SER A 412 9.74 -17.95 -20.23
N LEU A 413 10.22 -18.31 -21.42
CA LEU A 413 9.33 -18.61 -22.53
C LEU A 413 8.74 -19.99 -22.32
N THR A 414 7.42 -20.09 -22.53
CA THR A 414 6.68 -21.34 -22.46
C THR A 414 6.28 -21.80 -23.86
N GLU A 415 6.25 -23.10 -24.09
CA GLU A 415 5.64 -23.66 -25.28
C GLU A 415 4.16 -23.90 -24.93
N MET A 416 3.28 -23.21 -25.66
CA MET A 416 1.85 -23.40 -25.51
C MET A 416 1.43 -24.65 -26.22
N ASP A 417 0.91 -25.64 -25.50
CA ASP A 417 0.21 -26.75 -26.10
C ASP A 417 -1.18 -26.29 -26.54
N THR A 418 -1.24 -25.73 -27.75
CA THR A 418 -2.48 -25.23 -28.34
C THR A 418 -3.57 -26.28 -28.46
N ALA A 419 -3.22 -27.56 -28.56
CA ALA A 419 -4.18 -28.62 -28.63
C ALA A 419 -4.83 -28.91 -27.26
N ALA A 420 -4.02 -28.94 -26.19
CA ALA A 420 -4.51 -29.09 -24.83
C ALA A 420 -5.38 -27.89 -24.40
N GLU A 421 -4.98 -26.69 -24.76
CA GLU A 421 -5.73 -25.45 -24.43
C GLU A 421 -7.04 -25.35 -25.19
N ALA A 422 -7.05 -25.69 -26.47
CA ALA A 422 -8.28 -25.79 -27.26
C ALA A 422 -9.23 -26.85 -26.69
N ALA A 423 -8.72 -28.00 -26.26
CA ALA A 423 -9.53 -29.04 -25.62
C ALA A 423 -10.14 -28.58 -24.27
N ALA A 424 -9.37 -27.82 -23.47
CA ALA A 424 -9.84 -27.22 -22.22
C ALA A 424 -10.96 -26.21 -22.47
N LEU A 425 -10.79 -25.30 -23.43
CA LEU A 425 -11.80 -24.32 -23.83
C LEU A 425 -13.09 -24.97 -24.35
N ILE A 426 -12.99 -26.01 -25.18
CA ILE A 426 -14.15 -26.75 -25.68
C ILE A 426 -14.91 -27.41 -24.52
N LYS A 427 -14.21 -27.94 -23.52
CA LYS A 427 -14.80 -28.54 -22.33
C LYS A 427 -15.53 -27.48 -21.49
N GLU A 428 -14.93 -26.31 -21.31
CA GLU A 428 -15.53 -25.20 -20.59
C GLU A 428 -16.79 -24.66 -21.30
N MET A 429 -16.74 -24.49 -22.61
CA MET A 429 -17.90 -24.11 -23.42
C MET A 429 -19.02 -25.15 -23.36
N GLY A 430 -18.69 -26.43 -23.34
CA GLY A 430 -19.64 -27.52 -23.18
C GLY A 430 -20.35 -27.51 -21.83
N SER A 431 -19.65 -27.18 -20.77
CA SER A 431 -20.23 -27.05 -19.42
C SER A 431 -21.15 -25.85 -19.28
N VAL A 432 -20.81 -24.71 -19.90
CA VAL A 432 -21.64 -23.50 -19.95
C VAL A 432 -22.93 -23.74 -20.76
N GLY A 433 -22.82 -24.46 -21.86
CA GLY A 433 -23.97 -24.87 -22.68
C GLY A 433 -24.96 -25.76 -21.93
N GLN A 434 -24.48 -26.66 -21.03
CA GLN A 434 -25.33 -27.48 -20.17
C GLN A 434 -25.99 -26.67 -19.04
N MET A 435 -25.33 -25.67 -18.47
CA MET A 435 -25.93 -24.78 -17.48
C MET A 435 -27.05 -23.91 -18.07
N LEU A 436 -26.86 -23.38 -19.29
CA LEU A 436 -27.87 -22.59 -19.99
C LEU A 436 -29.07 -23.39 -20.50
N SER A 437 -28.90 -24.69 -20.74
CA SER A 437 -29.98 -25.59 -21.16
C SER A 437 -30.77 -26.20 -20.00
N GLY A 438 -30.28 -26.09 -18.74
CA GLY A 438 -30.93 -26.61 -17.54
C GLY A 438 -31.97 -25.74 -16.89
N GLU A 439 -32.07 -24.44 -17.25
CA GLU A 439 -33.05 -23.51 -16.68
C GLU A 439 -34.38 -23.40 -17.43
N GLY A 440 -34.59 -24.24 -18.44
CA GLY A 440 -35.77 -24.24 -19.32
C GLY A 440 -36.83 -25.33 -19.05
N GLY A 441 -36.93 -25.84 -17.82
CA GLY A 441 -37.83 -26.95 -17.56
C GLY A 441 -38.44 -27.01 -16.19
N SER A 442 -39.35 -26.08 -15.85
CA SER A 442 -40.48 -26.37 -14.95
C SER A 442 -41.55 -25.26 -15.07
N THR A 443 -42.53 -25.58 -15.85
CA THR A 443 -43.87 -24.97 -15.75
C THR A 443 -44.62 -25.59 -14.60
#